data_19f97f65d5ebefd09787eda5a696f940
#
_entry.id   19f97f65d5ebefd09787eda5a696f940
#
_cell.length_a   1.000
_cell.length_b   1.000
_cell.length_c   1.000
_cell.angle_alpha   90.00
_cell.angle_beta   90.00
_cell.angle_gamma   90.00
#
_symmetry.space_group_name_H-M   'P 1'
#
loop_
_entity.id
_entity.type
_entity.pdbx_description
1 polymer ?
#
loop_
_entity_poly.entity_id
_entity_poly.type
_entity_poly.pdbx_seq_one_letter_code
_entity_poly.pdbx_strand_id
1 'polypeptide(L)'
;LRVVIPMKRKKGFSWLLTLFIVFIILGGIFFGFRFLSSRRTEEVPPKSVADIRAEKGIPVKVDQVEVLPWQVWKRYYGQVRPSRTQDLTSYVREFIVNVPVDVGDKVRQGDVLLELSKETQAFDLAARIADYREAKRDYERKLALSKAGGISKQEVEKAYVTMQQKRSLVADVQTKVSRTKVYAKIDGTVTYRDAEVGEIAESGKKLMVVADTKNLEVEVLLPPLEVGRIRKGVAVRIKLQDRTCPEAKTCMGTVLRIDPEAEPSTGLFKCIVKLAPDADFPPGSYVETEFLIDNRAEVVQVPYEIIDREGGRAFVFVVEDGRAFKRYIEVGEGVDRMREVVSGLSQGETIVVEGMDNLFDSARVWIQEP
;
A
#
# COMPACT_ATOMS: atom_id res chain seq x y z
N LEU A 1 -43.87 -52.92 114.15
CA LEU A 1 -42.57 -53.04 114.90
C LEU A 1 -41.43 -52.53 114.05
N ARG A 2 -40.74 -51.61 114.54
CA ARG A 2 -39.36 -51.05 114.35
C ARG A 2 -39.31 -49.66 113.76
N VAL A 3 -38.93 -48.86 114.65
CA VAL A 3 -38.48 -47.53 114.66
C VAL A 3 -37.24 -47.34 113.72
N VAL A 4 -37.22 -46.32 112.93
CA VAL A 4 -35.96 -45.79 112.32
C VAL A 4 -36.00 -44.29 112.43
N ILE A 5 -34.96 -43.74 113.02
CA ILE A 5 -34.70 -42.36 113.39
C ILE A 5 -34.15 -41.60 112.16
N PRO A 6 -34.50 -40.37 111.91
CA PRO A 6 -33.95 -39.58 110.79
C PRO A 6 -32.63 -38.89 111.15
N MET A 7 -31.60 -39.06 110.32
CA MET A 7 -30.34 -38.29 110.40
C MET A 7 -30.41 -36.97 109.60
N LYS A 8 -30.21 -35.90 110.27
CA LYS A 8 -30.19 -34.54 109.81
C LYS A 8 -28.86 -34.23 109.10
N ARG A 9 -28.85 -34.10 107.80
CA ARG A 9 -27.64 -33.65 107.01
C ARG A 9 -27.53 -32.16 106.98
N LYS A 10 -26.42 -31.58 107.43
CA LYS A 10 -26.07 -30.16 107.42
C LYS A 10 -25.71 -29.74 105.96
N LYS A 11 -26.56 -28.99 105.27
CA LYS A 11 -26.30 -28.28 104.08
C LYS A 11 -25.77 -26.90 104.42
N GLY A 12 -24.46 -26.68 104.33
CA GLY A 12 -23.93 -25.37 104.62
C GLY A 12 -22.52 -25.06 104.03
N PHE A 13 -21.78 -26.09 103.59
CA PHE A 13 -20.38 -25.89 103.25
C PHE A 13 -20.04 -25.99 101.75
N SER A 14 -20.96 -26.49 100.96
CA SER A 14 -20.72 -26.69 99.49
C SER A 14 -20.95 -25.45 98.66
N TRP A 15 -21.76 -24.51 99.06
CA TRP A 15 -22.08 -23.31 98.25
C TRP A 15 -20.97 -22.28 98.26
N LEU A 16 -20.27 -22.06 99.32
CA LEU A 16 -19.10 -21.17 99.40
C LEU A 16 -17.91 -21.64 98.51
N LEU A 17 -17.74 -22.97 98.42
CA LEU A 17 -16.71 -23.57 97.60
C LEU A 17 -17.04 -23.43 96.12
N THR A 18 -18.29 -23.54 95.70
CA THR A 18 -18.73 -23.36 94.31
C THR A 18 -18.68 -21.93 93.95
N LEU A 19 -19.02 -20.97 94.79
CA LEU A 19 -18.85 -19.53 94.54
C LEU A 19 -17.38 -19.15 94.38
N PHE A 20 -16.47 -19.74 95.16
CA PHE A 20 -15.04 -19.48 95.06
C PHE A 20 -14.43 -20.02 93.73
N ILE A 21 -14.88 -21.22 93.31
CA ILE A 21 -14.45 -21.78 92.01
C ILE A 21 -15.00 -20.96 90.85
N VAL A 22 -16.25 -20.51 90.89
CA VAL A 22 -16.82 -19.64 89.87
C VAL A 22 -16.09 -18.28 89.81
N PHE A 23 -15.68 -17.73 91.01
CA PHE A 23 -14.91 -16.49 91.03
C PHE A 23 -13.51 -16.64 90.43
N ILE A 24 -12.86 -17.77 90.69
CA ILE A 24 -11.53 -18.09 90.07
C ILE A 24 -11.68 -18.23 88.54
N ILE A 25 -12.72 -18.99 88.11
CA ILE A 25 -12.96 -19.12 86.64
C ILE A 25 -13.28 -17.79 85.97
N LEU A 26 -14.15 -16.98 86.59
CA LEU A 26 -14.45 -15.61 86.03
C LEU A 26 -13.25 -14.73 86.11
N GLY A 27 -12.42 -14.77 87.14
CA GLY A 27 -11.15 -14.05 87.25
C GLY A 27 -10.15 -14.50 86.22
N GLY A 28 -10.05 -15.81 85.96
CA GLY A 28 -9.21 -16.40 84.93
C GLY A 28 -9.65 -15.98 83.50
N ILE A 29 -10.96 -15.99 83.26
CA ILE A 29 -11.51 -15.55 81.99
C ILE A 29 -11.31 -14.06 81.82
N PHE A 30 -11.52 -13.22 82.83
CA PHE A 30 -11.28 -11.78 82.79
C PHE A 30 -9.82 -11.46 82.60
N PHE A 31 -8.93 -12.15 83.26
CA PHE A 31 -7.47 -11.96 83.10
C PHE A 31 -6.98 -12.50 81.74
N GLY A 32 -7.52 -13.66 81.33
CA GLY A 32 -7.27 -14.20 79.98
C GLY A 32 -7.76 -13.25 78.87
N PHE A 33 -8.97 -12.66 78.99
CA PHE A 33 -9.50 -11.71 78.04
C PHE A 33 -8.72 -10.41 78.04
N ARG A 34 -8.25 -9.92 79.19
CA ARG A 34 -7.40 -8.75 79.31
C ARG A 34 -6.00 -8.98 78.77
N PHE A 35 -5.46 -10.24 78.91
CA PHE A 35 -4.18 -10.63 78.34
C PHE A 35 -4.25 -10.83 76.83
N LEU A 36 -5.36 -11.37 76.31
CA LEU A 36 -5.58 -11.43 74.87
C LEU A 36 -5.84 -10.05 74.23
N SER A 37 -6.55 -9.14 74.94
CA SER A 37 -6.80 -7.79 74.48
C SER A 37 -5.55 -6.91 74.52
N SER A 38 -4.55 -7.22 75.38
CA SER A 38 -3.22 -6.56 75.36
C SER A 38 -2.30 -6.97 74.22
N ARG A 39 -2.64 -8.08 73.53
CA ARG A 39 -1.93 -8.48 72.28
C ARG A 39 -2.66 -8.00 71.05
N ARG A 40 -3.39 -6.91 71.07
CA ARG A 40 -3.70 -6.19 69.85
C ARG A 40 -2.34 -5.70 69.32
N THR A 41 -1.80 -6.41 68.34
CA THR A 41 -0.80 -5.92 67.43
C THR A 41 -1.31 -4.56 67.00
N GLU A 42 -0.54 -3.48 67.17
CA GLU A 42 -0.74 -2.24 66.49
C GLU A 42 -0.72 -2.57 65.00
N GLU A 43 -1.89 -2.76 64.40
CA GLU A 43 -2.05 -2.69 62.99
C GLU A 43 -1.68 -1.23 62.65
N VAL A 44 -0.44 -1.06 62.13
CA VAL A 44 -0.02 0.20 61.51
C VAL A 44 -1.09 0.48 60.48
N PRO A 45 -1.86 1.56 60.59
CA PRO A 45 -2.88 1.88 59.59
C PRO A 45 -2.19 1.89 58.19
N PRO A 46 -2.83 1.28 57.18
CA PRO A 46 -2.25 1.30 55.86
C PRO A 46 -1.92 2.73 55.51
N LYS A 47 -0.61 2.99 55.20
CA LYS A 47 -0.17 4.32 54.85
C LYS A 47 -1.07 4.85 53.74
N SER A 48 -1.58 6.08 53.92
CA SER A 48 -2.40 6.69 52.89
C SER A 48 -1.59 6.84 51.60
N VAL A 49 -2.23 6.86 50.46
CA VAL A 49 -1.56 7.07 49.14
C VAL A 49 -0.75 8.41 49.21
N ALA A 50 -1.21 9.38 49.98
CA ALA A 50 -0.50 10.64 50.20
C ALA A 50 0.81 10.44 51.01
N ASP A 51 0.79 9.59 52.06
CA ASP A 51 1.98 9.30 52.88
C ASP A 51 3.02 8.51 52.10
N ILE A 52 2.58 7.57 51.25
CA ILE A 52 3.47 6.80 50.37
C ILE A 52 4.11 7.73 49.32
N ARG A 53 3.35 8.67 48.75
CA ARG A 53 3.87 9.67 47.81
C ARG A 53 4.86 10.63 48.47
N ALA A 54 4.64 11.00 49.72
CA ALA A 54 5.56 11.89 50.47
C ALA A 54 6.88 11.17 50.79
N GLU A 55 6.84 9.87 51.05
CA GLU A 55 8.03 9.10 51.43
C GLU A 55 8.79 8.56 50.21
N LYS A 56 8.11 7.98 49.23
CA LYS A 56 8.73 7.32 48.06
C LYS A 56 8.76 8.18 46.80
N GLY A 57 7.93 9.20 46.70
CA GLY A 57 7.73 9.99 45.47
C GLY A 57 6.52 9.56 44.67
N ILE A 58 6.35 10.13 43.50
CA ILE A 58 5.25 9.85 42.56
C ILE A 58 5.56 8.54 41.83
N PRO A 59 4.65 7.56 41.85
CA PRO A 59 4.87 6.30 41.12
C PRO A 59 4.81 6.55 39.62
N VAL A 60 5.81 6.10 38.90
CA VAL A 60 5.90 6.23 37.41
C VAL A 60 6.41 4.93 36.81
N LYS A 61 6.01 4.66 35.57
CA LYS A 61 6.71 3.70 34.72
C LYS A 61 7.64 4.45 33.79
N VAL A 62 8.76 3.87 33.53
CA VAL A 62 9.80 4.47 32.69
C VAL A 62 10.18 3.51 31.56
N ASP A 63 10.70 4.08 30.49
CA ASP A 63 11.28 3.34 29.38
C ASP A 63 12.55 4.07 28.92
N GLN A 64 13.41 3.38 28.19
CA GLN A 64 14.61 3.97 27.62
C GLN A 64 14.34 4.51 26.23
N VAL A 65 14.90 5.66 25.92
CA VAL A 65 14.84 6.25 24.59
C VAL A 65 15.61 5.36 23.61
N GLU A 66 14.90 4.76 22.70
CA GLU A 66 15.48 3.91 21.67
C GLU A 66 15.62 4.67 20.35
N VAL A 67 16.66 4.31 19.60
CA VAL A 67 16.87 4.74 18.22
C VAL A 67 16.51 3.57 17.33
N LEU A 68 15.46 3.75 16.55
CA LEU A 68 14.90 2.70 15.72
C LEU A 68 14.81 3.13 14.25
N PRO A 69 14.74 2.19 13.30
CA PRO A 69 14.47 2.51 11.91
C PRO A 69 13.13 3.25 11.76
N TRP A 70 13.14 4.32 10.99
CA TRP A 70 11.96 5.13 10.71
C TRP A 70 11.51 4.91 9.28
N GLN A 71 10.32 4.37 9.10
CA GLN A 71 9.73 4.14 7.80
C GLN A 71 8.34 4.74 7.72
N VAL A 72 8.16 5.72 6.83
CA VAL A 72 6.87 6.35 6.60
C VAL A 72 6.27 5.77 5.32
N TRP A 73 5.21 5.00 5.48
CA TRP A 73 4.45 4.42 4.39
C TRP A 73 3.18 5.23 4.16
N LYS A 74 2.95 5.69 2.94
CA LYS A 74 1.75 6.44 2.58
C LYS A 74 0.90 5.67 1.60
N ARG A 75 -0.39 5.58 1.92
CA ARG A 75 -1.35 4.74 1.19
C ARG A 75 -2.05 5.51 0.09
N TYR A 76 -2.14 4.88 -1.08
CA TYR A 76 -2.92 5.31 -2.23
C TYR A 76 -3.58 4.11 -2.88
N TYR A 77 -4.49 4.36 -3.82
CA TYR A 77 -5.12 3.32 -4.61
C TYR A 77 -4.70 3.43 -6.05
N GLY A 78 -4.51 2.30 -6.70
CA GLY A 78 -4.13 2.24 -8.09
C GLY A 78 -4.88 1.15 -8.85
N GLN A 79 -4.71 1.15 -10.16
CA GLN A 79 -5.26 0.13 -11.05
C GLN A 79 -4.14 -0.62 -11.75
N VAL A 80 -4.24 -1.96 -11.74
CA VAL A 80 -3.31 -2.83 -12.47
C VAL A 80 -3.58 -2.73 -13.95
N ARG A 81 -2.54 -2.43 -14.74
CA ARG A 81 -2.61 -2.31 -16.19
C ARG A 81 -1.49 -3.09 -16.86
N PRO A 82 -1.71 -3.61 -18.06
CA PRO A 82 -0.62 -4.12 -18.88
C PRO A 82 0.38 -3.01 -19.21
N SER A 83 1.67 -3.32 -19.21
CA SER A 83 2.72 -2.36 -19.57
C SER A 83 2.63 -1.89 -21.02
N ARG A 84 2.10 -2.75 -21.89
CA ARG A 84 1.87 -2.46 -23.32
C ARG A 84 0.54 -3.03 -23.76
N THR A 85 -0.17 -2.24 -24.54
CA THR A 85 -1.40 -2.65 -25.22
C THR A 85 -1.30 -2.28 -26.69
N GLN A 86 -1.87 -3.09 -27.55
CA GLN A 86 -2.03 -2.82 -28.95
C GLN A 86 -3.54 -2.80 -29.29
N ASP A 87 -4.04 -1.61 -29.63
CA ASP A 87 -5.36 -1.47 -30.23
C ASP A 87 -5.26 -1.77 -31.72
N LEU A 88 -6.02 -2.74 -32.16
CA LEU A 88 -6.12 -3.11 -33.56
C LEU A 88 -7.38 -2.47 -34.16
N THR A 89 -7.14 -1.58 -35.11
CA THR A 89 -8.20 -0.89 -35.87
C THR A 89 -8.12 -1.30 -37.34
N SER A 90 -9.24 -1.33 -38.04
CA SER A 90 -9.23 -1.50 -39.48
C SER A 90 -8.71 -0.25 -40.17
N TYR A 91 -7.87 -0.42 -41.21
CA TYR A 91 -7.41 0.67 -42.07
C TYR A 91 -8.19 0.76 -43.39
N VAL A 92 -8.96 -0.30 -43.72
CA VAL A 92 -9.74 -0.40 -44.94
C VAL A 92 -11.17 -0.86 -44.59
N ARG A 93 -12.10 -0.46 -45.40
CA ARG A 93 -13.50 -0.91 -45.26
C ARG A 93 -13.68 -2.14 -46.12
N GLU A 94 -13.66 -3.32 -45.49
CA GLU A 94 -13.79 -4.62 -46.15
C GLU A 94 -14.48 -5.63 -45.25
N PHE A 95 -14.99 -6.73 -45.84
CA PHE A 95 -15.58 -7.84 -45.08
C PHE A 95 -14.50 -8.60 -44.29
N ILE A 96 -14.83 -9.00 -43.09
CA ILE A 96 -14.03 -9.90 -42.27
C ILE A 96 -14.20 -11.33 -42.80
N VAL A 97 -13.13 -11.95 -43.23
CA VAL A 97 -13.12 -13.30 -43.84
C VAL A 97 -12.72 -14.37 -42.82
N ASN A 98 -11.77 -14.03 -41.92
CA ASN A 98 -11.27 -14.96 -40.95
C ASN A 98 -10.79 -14.23 -39.66
N VAL A 99 -11.10 -14.83 -38.51
CA VAL A 99 -10.66 -14.41 -37.19
C VAL A 99 -10.15 -15.65 -36.46
N PRO A 100 -8.86 -15.97 -36.56
CA PRO A 100 -8.30 -17.22 -36.03
C PRO A 100 -8.07 -17.22 -34.51
N VAL A 101 -8.39 -16.13 -33.80
CA VAL A 101 -8.14 -15.97 -32.36
C VAL A 101 -9.38 -15.51 -31.62
N ASP A 102 -9.49 -15.87 -30.33
CA ASP A 102 -10.56 -15.45 -29.46
C ASP A 102 -10.05 -14.72 -28.21
N VAL A 103 -10.97 -14.13 -27.43
CA VAL A 103 -10.62 -13.48 -26.16
C VAL A 103 -10.04 -14.53 -25.20
N GLY A 104 -8.87 -14.22 -24.63
CA GLY A 104 -8.11 -15.12 -23.76
C GLY A 104 -6.97 -15.83 -24.47
N ASP A 105 -6.91 -15.85 -25.79
CA ASP A 105 -5.84 -16.50 -26.54
C ASP A 105 -4.51 -15.77 -26.41
N LYS A 106 -3.43 -16.55 -26.26
CA LYS A 106 -2.06 -16.04 -26.25
C LYS A 106 -1.51 -15.96 -27.67
N VAL A 107 -1.02 -14.79 -28.03
CA VAL A 107 -0.48 -14.51 -29.37
C VAL A 107 0.96 -14.02 -29.28
N ARG A 108 1.72 -14.27 -30.34
CA ARG A 108 3.11 -13.79 -30.49
C ARG A 108 3.16 -12.68 -31.53
N GLN A 109 4.17 -11.86 -31.44
CA GLN A 109 4.44 -10.86 -32.45
C GLN A 109 4.56 -11.51 -33.84
N GLY A 110 3.77 -11.05 -34.81
CA GLY A 110 3.71 -11.56 -36.17
C GLY A 110 2.57 -12.54 -36.45
N ASP A 111 1.85 -12.99 -35.43
CA ASP A 111 0.68 -13.85 -35.62
C ASP A 111 -0.43 -13.08 -36.33
N VAL A 112 -1.16 -13.78 -37.22
CA VAL A 112 -2.33 -13.23 -37.90
C VAL A 112 -3.50 -13.22 -36.93
N LEU A 113 -4.09 -12.06 -36.70
CA LEU A 113 -5.20 -11.89 -35.77
C LEU A 113 -6.54 -11.73 -36.49
N LEU A 114 -6.51 -11.23 -37.72
CA LEU A 114 -7.70 -10.96 -38.50
C LEU A 114 -7.33 -10.89 -39.99
N GLU A 115 -8.17 -11.45 -40.85
CA GLU A 115 -8.07 -11.34 -42.30
C GLU A 115 -9.34 -10.69 -42.87
N LEU A 116 -9.14 -9.63 -43.66
CA LEU A 116 -10.17 -8.95 -44.40
C LEU A 116 -10.19 -9.45 -45.85
N SER A 117 -11.30 -9.31 -46.53
CA SER A 117 -11.39 -9.57 -47.95
C SER A 117 -10.37 -8.70 -48.71
N LYS A 118 -9.69 -9.29 -49.64
CA LYS A 118 -8.70 -8.62 -50.51
C LYS A 118 -9.14 -8.48 -51.94
N GLU A 119 -10.32 -8.98 -52.29
CA GLU A 119 -10.78 -9.08 -53.69
C GLU A 119 -10.79 -7.73 -54.36
N THR A 120 -11.50 -6.75 -53.78
CA THR A 120 -11.62 -5.39 -54.32
C THR A 120 -10.21 -4.76 -54.49
N GLN A 121 -9.35 -4.89 -53.48
CA GLN A 121 -8.01 -4.33 -53.50
C GLN A 121 -7.10 -5.05 -54.51
N ALA A 122 -7.28 -6.36 -54.68
CA ALA A 122 -6.53 -7.16 -55.63
C ALA A 122 -6.84 -6.77 -57.10
N PHE A 123 -8.12 -6.54 -57.41
CA PHE A 123 -8.57 -6.08 -58.71
C PHE A 123 -8.01 -4.66 -59.04
N ASP A 124 -8.09 -3.73 -58.05
CA ASP A 124 -7.55 -2.40 -58.24
C ASP A 124 -6.00 -2.47 -58.41
N LEU A 125 -5.30 -3.28 -57.64
CA LEU A 125 -3.87 -3.49 -57.80
C LEU A 125 -3.50 -3.97 -59.19
N ALA A 126 -4.24 -4.95 -59.70
CA ALA A 126 -4.01 -5.51 -61.07
C ALA A 126 -4.18 -4.42 -62.12
N ALA A 127 -5.24 -3.57 -62.02
CA ALA A 127 -5.45 -2.43 -62.94
C ALA A 127 -4.30 -1.41 -62.84
N ARG A 128 -3.87 -1.01 -61.64
CA ARG A 128 -2.74 -0.05 -61.48
C ARG A 128 -1.41 -0.60 -62.00
N ILE A 129 -1.16 -1.90 -61.85
CA ILE A 129 0.02 -2.57 -62.41
C ILE A 129 -0.03 -2.52 -63.94
N ALA A 130 -1.20 -2.73 -64.56
CA ALA A 130 -1.36 -2.62 -66.02
C ALA A 130 -1.05 -1.19 -66.50
N ASP A 131 -1.62 -0.14 -65.86
CA ASP A 131 -1.34 1.26 -66.15
C ASP A 131 0.16 1.59 -66.03
N TYR A 132 0.80 1.12 -64.96
CA TYR A 132 2.23 1.36 -64.77
C TYR A 132 3.07 0.67 -65.86
N ARG A 133 2.73 -0.54 -66.25
CA ARG A 133 3.42 -1.28 -67.29
C ARG A 133 3.31 -0.56 -68.64
N GLU A 134 2.15 0.02 -68.93
CA GLU A 134 1.93 0.82 -70.13
C GLU A 134 2.77 2.08 -70.12
N ALA A 135 2.72 2.86 -69.06
CA ALA A 135 3.54 4.10 -68.94
C ALA A 135 5.04 3.82 -68.97
N LYS A 136 5.49 2.68 -68.43
CA LYS A 136 6.87 2.24 -68.46
C LYS A 136 7.31 1.92 -69.89
N ARG A 137 6.50 1.17 -70.65
CA ARG A 137 6.77 0.88 -72.07
C ARG A 137 6.82 2.15 -72.92
N ASP A 138 5.93 3.12 -72.65
CA ASP A 138 5.96 4.39 -73.36
C ASP A 138 7.22 5.19 -73.08
N TYR A 139 7.63 5.27 -71.80
CA TYR A 139 8.90 5.88 -71.39
C TYR A 139 10.10 5.22 -72.06
N GLU A 140 10.18 3.90 -72.03
CA GLU A 140 11.29 3.11 -72.64
C GLU A 140 11.37 3.33 -74.14
N ARG A 141 10.25 3.34 -74.84
CA ARG A 141 10.13 3.67 -76.26
C ARG A 141 10.61 5.09 -76.56
N LYS A 142 10.13 6.08 -75.83
CA LYS A 142 10.52 7.50 -75.97
C LYS A 142 12.00 7.71 -75.66
N LEU A 143 12.52 7.00 -74.68
CA LEU A 143 13.94 7.06 -74.34
C LEU A 143 14.80 6.53 -75.50
N ALA A 144 14.38 5.41 -76.13
CA ALA A 144 15.09 4.87 -77.31
C ALA A 144 15.01 5.81 -78.50
N LEU A 145 13.85 6.43 -78.77
CA LEU A 145 13.71 7.42 -79.86
C LEU A 145 14.53 8.68 -79.62
N SER A 146 14.62 9.15 -78.41
CA SER A 146 15.46 10.31 -78.09
C SER A 146 16.96 10.04 -78.24
N LYS A 147 17.40 8.84 -77.93
CA LYS A 147 18.80 8.41 -78.19
C LYS A 147 19.11 8.35 -79.67
N ALA A 148 18.12 8.08 -80.52
CA ALA A 148 18.19 8.12 -81.97
C ALA A 148 17.98 9.53 -82.54
N GLY A 149 17.82 10.57 -81.76
CA GLY A 149 17.59 11.95 -82.19
C GLY A 149 16.17 12.27 -82.67
N GLY A 150 15.18 11.34 -82.46
CA GLY A 150 13.83 11.49 -83.01
C GLY A 150 12.85 12.27 -82.18
N ILE A 151 13.12 12.51 -80.88
CA ILE A 151 12.24 13.33 -79.99
C ILE A 151 13.05 14.17 -79.00
N SER A 152 12.40 15.19 -78.39
CA SER A 152 13.04 16.06 -77.42
C SER A 152 13.25 15.38 -76.05
N LYS A 153 14.26 15.83 -75.29
CA LYS A 153 14.48 15.44 -73.91
C LYS A 153 13.29 15.72 -73.02
N GLN A 154 12.56 16.79 -73.28
CA GLN A 154 11.36 17.20 -72.53
C GLN A 154 10.23 16.15 -72.65
N GLU A 155 10.09 15.54 -73.83
CA GLU A 155 9.06 14.47 -74.03
C GLU A 155 9.43 13.18 -73.30
N VAL A 156 10.71 12.86 -73.17
CA VAL A 156 11.20 11.74 -72.37
C VAL A 156 10.94 12.00 -70.90
N GLU A 157 11.23 13.25 -70.43
CA GLU A 157 11.02 13.63 -69.05
C GLU A 157 9.54 13.59 -68.66
N LYS A 158 8.63 14.09 -69.52
CA LYS A 158 7.17 13.95 -69.31
C LYS A 158 6.75 12.49 -69.18
N ALA A 159 7.24 11.59 -70.03
CA ALA A 159 6.91 10.18 -69.95
C ALA A 159 7.47 9.56 -68.68
N TYR A 160 8.69 9.96 -68.26
CA TYR A 160 9.29 9.53 -66.97
C TYR A 160 8.45 9.95 -65.79
N VAL A 161 8.00 11.19 -65.70
CA VAL A 161 7.14 11.70 -64.62
C VAL A 161 5.82 10.92 -64.59
N THR A 162 5.19 10.68 -65.74
CA THR A 162 3.96 9.87 -65.84
C THR A 162 4.19 8.46 -65.32
N MET A 163 5.28 7.80 -65.71
CA MET A 163 5.65 6.45 -65.21
C MET A 163 5.83 6.45 -63.68
N GLN A 164 6.50 7.47 -63.10
CA GLN A 164 6.68 7.56 -61.65
C GLN A 164 5.35 7.80 -60.92
N GLN A 165 4.45 8.64 -61.47
CA GLN A 165 3.11 8.80 -60.92
C GLN A 165 2.34 7.50 -60.87
N LYS A 166 2.35 6.71 -61.96
CA LYS A 166 1.68 5.40 -62.01
C LYS A 166 2.31 4.39 -61.05
N ARG A 167 3.65 4.44 -60.91
CA ARG A 167 4.36 3.62 -59.91
C ARG A 167 3.92 3.94 -58.48
N SER A 168 3.73 5.18 -58.13
CA SER A 168 3.27 5.62 -56.81
C SER A 168 1.86 5.09 -56.52
N LEU A 169 0.96 5.10 -57.51
CA LEU A 169 -0.40 4.53 -57.38
C LEU A 169 -0.39 3.03 -57.13
N VAL A 170 0.53 2.27 -57.77
CA VAL A 170 0.74 0.85 -57.48
C VAL A 170 1.15 0.64 -56.04
N ALA A 171 2.13 1.44 -55.53
CA ALA A 171 2.60 1.33 -54.15
C ALA A 171 1.51 1.62 -53.12
N ASP A 172 0.64 2.62 -53.40
CA ASP A 172 -0.52 2.95 -52.54
C ASP A 172 -1.47 1.75 -52.40
N VAL A 173 -1.91 1.19 -53.55
CA VAL A 173 -2.85 0.06 -53.51
C VAL A 173 -2.19 -1.20 -52.92
N GLN A 174 -0.90 -1.44 -53.20
CA GLN A 174 -0.14 -2.54 -52.60
C GLN A 174 -0.11 -2.44 -51.06
N THR A 175 0.02 -1.22 -50.54
CA THR A 175 -0.11 -0.94 -49.10
C THR A 175 -1.51 -1.28 -48.57
N LYS A 176 -2.56 -0.93 -49.32
CA LYS A 176 -3.95 -1.29 -48.94
C LYS A 176 -4.14 -2.79 -48.91
N VAL A 177 -3.64 -3.55 -49.89
CA VAL A 177 -3.65 -5.01 -49.89
C VAL A 177 -2.91 -5.58 -48.67
N SER A 178 -1.74 -5.05 -48.33
CA SER A 178 -1.00 -5.53 -47.15
C SER A 178 -1.75 -5.31 -45.85
N ARG A 179 -2.62 -4.27 -45.78
CA ARG A 179 -3.43 -3.92 -44.62
C ARG A 179 -4.71 -4.76 -44.47
N THR A 180 -5.01 -5.64 -45.43
CA THR A 180 -6.12 -6.60 -45.29
C THR A 180 -5.81 -7.73 -44.31
N LYS A 181 -4.54 -7.93 -43.95
CA LYS A 181 -4.15 -8.83 -42.88
C LYS A 181 -3.65 -8.00 -41.71
N VAL A 182 -4.21 -8.27 -40.52
CA VAL A 182 -3.87 -7.57 -39.29
C VAL A 182 -3.04 -8.52 -38.41
N TYR A 183 -1.87 -8.05 -37.99
CA TYR A 183 -0.90 -8.84 -37.25
C TYR A 183 -0.72 -8.31 -35.83
N ALA A 184 -0.42 -9.22 -34.89
CA ALA A 184 0.06 -8.85 -33.58
C ALA A 184 1.42 -8.14 -33.68
N LYS A 185 1.56 -6.95 -33.07
CA LYS A 185 2.82 -6.21 -32.99
C LYS A 185 3.57 -6.45 -31.69
N ILE A 186 2.93 -7.07 -30.72
CA ILE A 186 3.49 -7.44 -29.41
C ILE A 186 3.09 -8.87 -29.06
N ASP A 187 3.90 -9.50 -28.22
CA ASP A 187 3.47 -10.73 -27.55
C ASP A 187 2.46 -10.37 -26.46
N GLY A 188 1.42 -11.16 -26.30
CA GLY A 188 0.39 -10.85 -25.31
C GLY A 188 -0.80 -11.80 -25.34
N THR A 189 -1.88 -11.34 -24.75
CA THR A 189 -3.17 -12.03 -24.72
C THR A 189 -4.23 -11.13 -25.35
N VAL A 190 -5.16 -11.71 -26.11
CA VAL A 190 -6.31 -10.98 -26.65
C VAL A 190 -7.26 -10.67 -25.48
N THR A 191 -7.47 -9.39 -25.20
CA THR A 191 -8.32 -8.95 -24.08
C THR A 191 -9.67 -8.39 -24.52
N TYR A 192 -9.80 -8.07 -25.78
CA TYR A 192 -11.03 -7.56 -26.37
C TYR A 192 -11.12 -7.99 -27.83
N ARG A 193 -12.32 -8.36 -28.30
CA ARG A 193 -12.62 -8.69 -29.70
C ARG A 193 -14.02 -8.20 -30.05
N ASP A 194 -14.12 -7.37 -31.07
CA ASP A 194 -15.36 -6.89 -31.70
C ASP A 194 -15.21 -7.06 -33.21
N ALA A 195 -14.98 -8.30 -33.62
CA ALA A 195 -14.79 -8.69 -35.03
C ALA A 195 -15.37 -10.04 -35.24
N GLU A 196 -16.43 -10.11 -36.08
CA GLU A 196 -17.10 -11.35 -36.46
C GLU A 196 -16.92 -11.62 -37.94
N VAL A 197 -16.80 -12.90 -38.34
CA VAL A 197 -16.71 -13.31 -39.73
C VAL A 197 -18.02 -12.95 -40.46
N GLY A 198 -17.89 -12.28 -41.58
CA GLY A 198 -18.99 -11.81 -42.39
C GLY A 198 -19.45 -10.36 -42.11
N GLU A 199 -18.93 -9.73 -41.05
CA GLU A 199 -19.16 -8.30 -40.80
C GLU A 199 -18.24 -7.43 -41.65
N ILE A 200 -18.63 -6.15 -41.80
CA ILE A 200 -17.80 -5.13 -42.44
C ILE A 200 -16.96 -4.44 -41.37
N ALA A 201 -15.65 -4.56 -41.50
CA ALA A 201 -14.71 -3.78 -40.72
C ALA A 201 -14.65 -2.32 -41.22
N GLU A 202 -15.29 -1.41 -40.47
CA GLU A 202 -15.25 0.01 -40.79
C GLU A 202 -13.86 0.60 -40.54
N SER A 203 -13.42 1.50 -41.40
CA SER A 203 -12.12 2.17 -41.21
C SER A 203 -12.11 2.98 -39.93
N GLY A 204 -11.08 2.78 -39.08
CA GLY A 204 -10.94 3.41 -37.76
C GLY A 204 -11.70 2.70 -36.62
N LYS A 205 -12.58 1.73 -36.89
CA LYS A 205 -13.25 0.94 -35.86
C LYS A 205 -12.21 0.08 -35.14
N LYS A 206 -12.25 0.08 -33.80
CA LYS A 206 -11.46 -0.80 -32.95
C LYS A 206 -12.04 -2.20 -33.02
N LEU A 207 -11.25 -3.16 -33.48
CA LEU A 207 -11.67 -4.53 -33.73
C LEU A 207 -11.18 -5.50 -32.66
N MET A 208 -9.99 -5.25 -32.11
CA MET A 208 -9.38 -6.16 -31.15
C MET A 208 -8.36 -5.41 -30.28
N VAL A 209 -8.05 -5.95 -29.09
CA VAL A 209 -6.98 -5.49 -28.23
C VAL A 209 -6.09 -6.66 -27.84
N VAL A 210 -4.80 -6.52 -28.03
CA VAL A 210 -3.76 -7.40 -27.50
C VAL A 210 -3.04 -6.67 -26.39
N ALA A 211 -2.91 -7.32 -25.22
CA ALA A 211 -2.26 -6.75 -24.04
C ALA A 211 -1.15 -7.67 -23.53
N ASP A 212 -0.03 -7.07 -23.12
CA ASP A 212 1.07 -7.79 -22.46
C ASP A 212 0.69 -8.12 -21.02
N THR A 213 0.07 -9.25 -20.80
CA THR A 213 -0.39 -9.71 -19.49
C THR A 213 0.70 -10.28 -18.61
N LYS A 214 1.93 -10.40 -19.10
CA LYS A 214 3.08 -10.86 -18.32
C LYS A 214 3.80 -9.72 -17.60
N ASN A 215 3.83 -8.54 -18.23
CA ASN A 215 4.46 -7.36 -17.67
C ASN A 215 3.35 -6.39 -17.25
N LEU A 216 3.09 -6.37 -15.97
CA LEU A 216 2.04 -5.53 -15.39
C LEU A 216 2.65 -4.32 -14.69
N GLU A 217 1.90 -3.24 -14.69
CA GLU A 217 2.18 -1.99 -14.00
C GLU A 217 0.97 -1.58 -13.18
N VAL A 218 1.18 -0.80 -12.12
CA VAL A 218 0.09 -0.15 -11.40
C VAL A 218 0.11 1.33 -11.71
N GLU A 219 -0.99 1.83 -12.20
CA GLU A 219 -1.23 3.25 -12.36
C GLU A 219 -1.84 3.81 -11.09
N VAL A 220 -1.16 4.77 -10.46
CA VAL A 220 -1.60 5.43 -9.22
C VAL A 220 -1.71 6.93 -9.50
N LEU A 221 -2.81 7.54 -9.07
CA LEU A 221 -3.02 8.98 -9.17
C LEU A 221 -2.59 9.65 -7.87
N LEU A 222 -1.59 10.54 -7.94
CA LEU A 222 -0.99 11.21 -6.79
C LEU A 222 -1.41 12.68 -6.72
N PRO A 223 -1.75 13.20 -5.53
CA PRO A 223 -1.97 14.63 -5.33
C PRO A 223 -0.69 15.45 -5.55
N PRO A 224 -0.78 16.71 -5.99
CA PRO A 224 0.38 17.57 -6.26
C PRO A 224 1.35 17.70 -5.07
N LEU A 225 0.83 17.75 -3.86
CA LEU A 225 1.63 17.87 -2.62
C LEU A 225 2.55 16.68 -2.37
N GLU A 226 2.24 15.52 -2.94
CA GLU A 226 2.96 14.27 -2.70
C GLU A 226 4.02 13.97 -3.77
N VAL A 227 3.86 14.55 -4.96
CA VAL A 227 4.79 14.30 -6.09
C VAL A 227 6.21 14.68 -5.75
N GLY A 228 6.42 15.74 -4.96
CA GLY A 228 7.76 16.17 -4.52
C GLY A 228 8.46 15.19 -3.57
N ARG A 229 7.69 14.36 -2.87
CA ARG A 229 8.20 13.38 -1.89
C ARG A 229 8.46 12.01 -2.51
N ILE A 230 7.78 11.68 -3.60
CA ILE A 230 7.88 10.38 -4.28
C ILE A 230 8.81 10.53 -5.47
N ARG A 231 9.82 9.66 -5.58
CA ARG A 231 10.83 9.69 -6.65
C ARG A 231 10.88 8.33 -7.35
N LYS A 232 11.42 8.32 -8.57
CA LYS A 232 11.75 7.08 -9.28
C LYS A 232 12.60 6.17 -8.39
N GLY A 233 12.27 4.88 -8.34
CA GLY A 233 12.95 3.88 -7.53
C GLY A 233 12.41 3.70 -6.11
N VAL A 234 11.46 4.53 -5.67
CA VAL A 234 10.79 4.37 -4.37
C VAL A 234 10.12 2.99 -4.31
N ALA A 235 10.32 2.29 -3.19
CA ALA A 235 9.68 1.01 -2.94
C ALA A 235 8.19 1.19 -2.66
N VAL A 236 7.38 0.31 -3.24
CA VAL A 236 5.92 0.32 -3.09
C VAL A 236 5.47 -1.07 -2.70
N ARG A 237 4.72 -1.18 -1.62
CA ARG A 237 4.01 -2.40 -1.24
C ARG A 237 2.63 -2.36 -1.85
N ILE A 238 2.24 -3.43 -2.55
CA ILE A 238 1.00 -3.49 -3.32
C ILE A 238 0.18 -4.65 -2.77
N LYS A 239 -1.08 -4.37 -2.43
CA LYS A 239 -2.03 -5.35 -1.88
C LYS A 239 -3.26 -5.40 -2.75
N LEU A 240 -3.65 -6.59 -3.20
CA LEU A 240 -4.92 -6.80 -3.87
C LEU A 240 -6.04 -6.79 -2.82
N GLN A 241 -7.02 -5.91 -2.98
CA GLN A 241 -8.23 -5.93 -2.17
C GLN A 241 -9.17 -7.02 -2.69
N ASP A 242 -9.02 -8.22 -2.16
CA ASP A 242 -10.00 -9.28 -2.38
C ASP A 242 -10.80 -9.52 -1.10
N ARG A 243 -12.09 -9.23 -1.14
CA ARG A 243 -13.00 -9.46 -0.01
C ARG A 243 -13.23 -10.95 0.27
N THR A 244 -12.90 -11.83 -0.68
CA THR A 244 -13.15 -13.26 -0.61
C THR A 244 -11.93 -14.05 -0.13
N CYS A 245 -10.73 -13.45 -0.17
CA CYS A 245 -9.50 -14.08 0.26
C CYS A 245 -8.92 -13.37 1.48
N PRO A 246 -8.94 -13.98 2.69
CA PRO A 246 -8.41 -13.36 3.90
C PRO A 246 -6.89 -13.15 3.87
N GLU A 247 -6.18 -13.87 3.01
CA GLU A 247 -4.76 -13.65 2.74
C GLU A 247 -4.60 -12.71 1.52
N ALA A 248 -4.55 -11.41 1.79
CA ALA A 248 -4.31 -10.42 0.74
C ALA A 248 -2.98 -10.73 0.03
N LYS A 249 -3.05 -11.04 -1.27
CA LYS A 249 -1.84 -11.15 -2.11
C LYS A 249 -1.08 -9.83 -2.02
N THR A 250 0.11 -9.87 -1.45
CA THR A 250 0.98 -8.70 -1.32
C THR A 250 2.21 -8.92 -2.20
N CYS A 251 2.57 -7.93 -3.00
CA CYS A 251 3.84 -7.94 -3.70
C CYS A 251 4.57 -6.61 -3.54
N MET A 252 5.86 -6.61 -3.85
CA MET A 252 6.67 -5.40 -3.89
C MET A 252 6.75 -4.88 -5.33
N GLY A 253 6.75 -3.57 -5.46
CA GLY A 253 6.98 -2.87 -6.70
C GLY A 253 7.93 -1.70 -6.50
N THR A 254 8.27 -1.03 -7.59
CA THR A 254 9.09 0.18 -7.56
C THR A 254 8.50 1.24 -8.48
N VAL A 255 8.59 2.50 -8.07
CA VAL A 255 8.18 3.63 -8.91
C VAL A 255 9.06 3.66 -10.16
N LEU A 256 8.43 3.45 -11.31
CA LEU A 256 9.09 3.50 -12.62
C LEU A 256 9.23 4.95 -13.12
N ARG A 257 8.15 5.71 -13.05
CA ARG A 257 8.06 7.12 -13.43
C ARG A 257 6.86 7.80 -12.81
N ILE A 258 6.93 9.10 -12.76
CA ILE A 258 5.79 9.99 -12.49
C ILE A 258 5.68 10.89 -13.71
N ASP A 259 4.50 11.01 -14.28
CA ASP A 259 4.29 11.86 -15.43
C ASP A 259 4.49 13.33 -15.00
N PRO A 260 5.18 14.15 -15.81
CA PRO A 260 5.56 15.51 -15.42
C PRO A 260 4.38 16.49 -15.41
N GLU A 261 3.27 16.11 -16.03
CA GLU A 261 2.05 16.92 -16.15
C GLU A 261 0.90 16.25 -15.41
N ALA A 262 0.12 17.07 -14.70
CA ALA A 262 -1.10 16.61 -14.05
C ALA A 262 -2.19 16.37 -15.10
N GLU A 263 -3.03 15.38 -14.88
CA GLU A 263 -4.20 15.15 -15.72
C GLU A 263 -5.18 16.31 -15.61
N PRO A 264 -5.55 16.98 -16.72
CA PRO A 264 -6.35 18.20 -16.68
C PRO A 264 -7.73 18.04 -16.02
N SER A 265 -8.32 16.83 -16.09
CA SER A 265 -9.63 16.53 -15.55
C SER A 265 -9.65 16.39 -14.03
N THR A 266 -8.56 15.91 -13.44
CA THR A 266 -8.48 15.55 -12.00
C THR A 266 -7.49 16.41 -11.22
N GLY A 267 -6.53 17.04 -11.89
CA GLY A 267 -5.40 17.73 -11.27
C GLY A 267 -4.39 16.81 -10.58
N LEU A 268 -4.49 15.50 -10.80
CA LEU A 268 -3.62 14.50 -10.20
C LEU A 268 -2.50 14.09 -11.14
N PHE A 269 -1.37 13.70 -10.57
CA PHE A 269 -0.21 13.21 -11.32
C PHE A 269 -0.26 11.69 -11.44
N LYS A 270 -0.05 11.20 -12.66
CA LYS A 270 0.01 9.77 -12.92
C LYS A 270 1.38 9.22 -12.52
N CYS A 271 1.38 8.29 -11.59
CA CYS A 271 2.55 7.53 -11.15
C CYS A 271 2.43 6.10 -11.64
N ILE A 272 3.46 5.61 -12.31
CA ILE A 272 3.54 4.23 -12.78
C ILE A 272 4.49 3.46 -11.88
N VAL A 273 3.96 2.40 -11.29
CA VAL A 273 4.69 1.48 -10.43
C VAL A 273 4.88 0.17 -11.17
N LYS A 274 6.13 -0.26 -11.34
CA LYS A 274 6.47 -1.55 -11.91
C LYS A 274 6.25 -2.64 -10.87
N LEU A 275 5.49 -3.68 -11.23
CA LEU A 275 5.28 -4.86 -10.41
C LEU A 275 6.50 -5.80 -10.47
N ALA A 276 6.70 -6.59 -9.42
CA ALA A 276 7.63 -7.71 -9.46
C ALA A 276 7.18 -8.74 -10.52
N PRO A 277 8.12 -9.48 -11.17
CA PRO A 277 7.80 -10.37 -12.29
C PRO A 277 6.87 -11.54 -11.93
N ASP A 278 6.80 -11.91 -10.66
CA ASP A 278 5.99 -12.98 -10.09
C ASP A 278 4.60 -12.51 -9.58
N ALA A 279 4.30 -11.24 -9.77
CA ALA A 279 3.03 -10.67 -9.35
C ALA A 279 1.88 -11.20 -10.21
N ASP A 280 1.02 -12.01 -9.60
CA ASP A 280 -0.17 -12.57 -10.21
C ASP A 280 -1.40 -11.74 -9.85
N PHE A 281 -1.53 -10.57 -10.49
CA PHE A 281 -2.69 -9.68 -10.36
C PHE A 281 -3.47 -9.65 -11.67
N PRO A 282 -4.80 -9.81 -11.65
CA PRO A 282 -5.60 -9.66 -12.85
C PRO A 282 -5.50 -8.23 -13.40
N PRO A 283 -5.23 -8.03 -14.70
CA PRO A 283 -5.30 -6.71 -15.32
C PRO A 283 -6.69 -6.07 -15.12
N GLY A 284 -6.71 -4.78 -14.82
CA GLY A 284 -7.94 -4.04 -14.54
C GLY A 284 -8.35 -4.02 -13.07
N SER A 285 -7.75 -4.87 -12.20
CA SER A 285 -8.06 -4.87 -10.77
C SER A 285 -7.57 -3.61 -10.06
N TYR A 286 -8.29 -3.21 -9.00
CA TYR A 286 -7.87 -2.14 -8.09
C TYR A 286 -7.04 -2.72 -6.97
N VAL A 287 -5.98 -2.02 -6.62
CA VAL A 287 -5.02 -2.41 -5.58
C VAL A 287 -4.78 -1.26 -4.63
N GLU A 288 -4.52 -1.60 -3.37
CA GLU A 288 -3.98 -0.68 -2.39
C GLU A 288 -2.46 -0.64 -2.55
N THR A 289 -1.89 0.56 -2.54
CA THR A 289 -0.45 0.79 -2.71
C THR A 289 0.08 1.60 -1.55
N GLU A 290 1.17 1.16 -0.91
CA GLU A 290 1.85 1.88 0.17
C GLU A 290 3.25 2.27 -0.33
N PHE A 291 3.49 3.57 -0.43
CA PHE A 291 4.76 4.15 -0.88
C PHE A 291 5.66 4.45 0.32
N LEU A 292 6.90 4.01 0.28
CA LEU A 292 7.91 4.34 1.28
C LEU A 292 8.44 5.76 1.03
N ILE A 293 7.80 6.77 1.64
CA ILE A 293 8.11 8.18 1.38
C ILE A 293 9.24 8.73 2.23
N ASP A 294 9.55 8.08 3.37
CA ASP A 294 10.70 8.39 4.20
C ASP A 294 11.27 7.08 4.76
N ASN A 295 12.59 6.95 4.71
CA ASN A 295 13.31 5.77 5.21
C ASN A 295 14.65 6.23 5.80
N ARG A 296 14.69 6.30 7.12
CA ARG A 296 15.89 6.68 7.89
C ARG A 296 16.26 5.54 8.84
N ALA A 297 17.54 5.21 8.91
CA ALA A 297 18.02 4.07 9.68
C ALA A 297 17.93 4.28 11.19
N GLU A 298 18.10 5.51 11.63
CA GLU A 298 18.25 5.87 13.05
C GLU A 298 17.48 7.15 13.36
N VAL A 299 16.37 7.00 14.08
CA VAL A 299 15.56 8.12 14.54
C VAL A 299 15.16 7.89 15.99
N VAL A 300 15.32 8.91 16.82
CA VAL A 300 14.80 8.92 18.19
C VAL A 300 13.27 8.97 18.11
N GLN A 301 12.64 7.98 18.73
CA GLN A 301 11.18 7.83 18.69
C GLN A 301 10.62 7.74 20.10
N VAL A 302 9.48 8.38 20.31
CA VAL A 302 8.74 8.28 21.58
C VAL A 302 7.25 8.07 21.31
N PRO A 303 6.52 7.38 22.19
CA PRO A 303 5.06 7.29 22.09
C PRO A 303 4.43 8.68 22.13
N TYR A 304 3.48 8.93 21.27
CA TYR A 304 2.79 10.23 21.22
C TYR A 304 2.06 10.56 22.54
N GLU A 305 1.62 9.54 23.28
CA GLU A 305 0.89 9.69 24.55
C GLU A 305 1.74 10.32 25.67
N ILE A 306 3.06 10.26 25.58
CA ILE A 306 3.96 10.83 26.60
C ILE A 306 4.40 12.27 26.32
N ILE A 307 4.00 12.80 25.17
CA ILE A 307 4.33 14.16 24.77
C ILE A 307 3.26 15.11 25.29
N ASP A 308 3.63 15.95 26.26
CA ASP A 308 2.74 17.00 26.77
C ASP A 308 3.14 18.37 26.18
N ARG A 309 2.29 19.37 26.36
CA ARG A 309 2.52 20.71 25.78
C ARG A 309 2.26 21.80 26.79
N GLU A 310 3.18 22.74 26.86
CA GLU A 310 3.09 23.93 27.69
C GLU A 310 3.50 25.18 26.90
N GLY A 311 2.64 26.14 26.81
CA GLY A 311 2.90 27.38 26.07
C GLY A 311 3.21 27.18 24.59
N GLY A 312 2.64 26.09 23.97
CA GLY A 312 2.86 25.71 22.58
C GLY A 312 4.14 24.91 22.33
N ARG A 313 4.99 24.68 23.32
CA ARG A 313 6.19 23.84 23.24
C ARG A 313 5.88 22.43 23.74
N ALA A 314 6.36 21.42 23.02
CA ALA A 314 6.27 20.03 23.45
C ALA A 314 7.35 19.72 24.49
N PHE A 315 7.04 18.86 25.45
CA PHE A 315 8.00 18.36 26.43
C PHE A 315 7.66 16.93 26.85
N VAL A 316 8.65 16.27 27.43
CA VAL A 316 8.54 14.96 28.09
C VAL A 316 9.20 15.03 29.45
N PHE A 317 8.97 14.04 30.32
CA PHE A 317 9.70 13.93 31.58
C PHE A 317 10.83 12.92 31.45
N VAL A 318 12.06 13.36 31.71
CA VAL A 318 13.27 12.53 31.79
C VAL A 318 13.58 12.25 33.24
N VAL A 319 13.93 11.02 33.59
CA VAL A 319 14.28 10.63 34.96
C VAL A 319 15.79 10.59 35.12
N GLU A 320 16.32 11.41 36.02
CA GLU A 320 17.70 11.46 36.41
C GLU A 320 17.77 11.42 37.94
N ASP A 321 18.61 10.56 38.53
CA ASP A 321 18.82 10.42 39.97
C ASP A 321 17.51 10.33 40.82
N GLY A 322 16.51 9.61 40.31
CA GLY A 322 15.23 9.41 40.99
C GLY A 322 14.31 10.64 41.00
N ARG A 323 14.56 11.57 40.12
CA ARG A 323 13.75 12.77 39.90
C ARG A 323 13.32 12.88 38.43
N ALA A 324 12.11 13.37 38.19
CA ALA A 324 11.60 13.66 36.85
C ALA A 324 11.84 15.13 36.51
N PHE A 325 12.53 15.38 35.43
CA PHE A 325 12.79 16.73 34.91
C PHE A 325 12.05 16.94 33.61
N LYS A 326 11.41 18.12 33.52
CA LYS A 326 10.73 18.53 32.29
C LYS A 326 11.76 18.88 31.21
N ARG A 327 11.79 18.11 30.11
CA ARG A 327 12.68 18.31 28.97
C ARG A 327 11.87 18.73 27.74
N TYR A 328 12.12 19.95 27.25
CA TYR A 328 11.51 20.44 26.02
C TYR A 328 12.12 19.77 24.81
N ILE A 329 11.27 19.35 23.88
CA ILE A 329 11.66 18.62 22.69
C ILE A 329 11.08 19.27 21.43
N GLU A 330 11.77 19.09 20.30
CA GLU A 330 11.22 19.34 18.98
C GLU A 330 10.67 18.04 18.41
N VAL A 331 9.39 18.05 18.06
CA VAL A 331 8.66 16.88 17.54
C VAL A 331 8.56 16.97 16.04
N GLY A 332 8.97 15.92 15.34
CA GLY A 332 8.88 15.74 13.90
C GLY A 332 7.59 15.08 13.44
N GLU A 333 7.68 14.33 12.36
CA GLU A 333 6.56 13.57 11.79
C GLU A 333 6.12 12.44 12.74
N GLY A 334 4.92 11.93 12.54
CA GLY A 334 4.38 10.80 13.28
C GLY A 334 4.04 9.63 12.40
N VAL A 335 4.32 8.43 12.91
CA VAL A 335 3.91 7.16 12.30
C VAL A 335 3.19 6.34 13.35
N ASP A 336 1.97 5.95 13.09
CA ASP A 336 1.10 5.24 14.03
C ASP A 336 1.00 5.98 15.38
N ARG A 337 1.47 5.35 16.46
CA ARG A 337 1.50 5.93 17.81
C ARG A 337 2.85 6.56 18.19
N MET A 338 3.84 6.50 17.31
CA MET A 338 5.17 7.02 17.54
C MET A 338 5.34 8.41 16.95
N ARG A 339 6.17 9.22 17.59
CA ARG A 339 6.61 10.53 17.12
C ARG A 339 8.11 10.57 17.04
N GLU A 340 8.61 11.12 15.95
CA GLU A 340 10.02 11.49 15.84
C GLU A 340 10.36 12.62 16.80
N VAL A 341 11.48 12.51 17.48
CA VAL A 341 12.08 13.61 18.23
C VAL A 341 13.31 14.10 17.46
N VAL A 342 13.17 15.32 16.92
CA VAL A 342 14.23 15.95 16.11
C VAL A 342 15.36 16.47 16.99
N SER A 343 15.02 17.00 18.18
CA SER A 343 15.99 17.51 19.16
C SER A 343 15.43 17.47 20.58
N GLY A 344 16.31 17.44 21.57
CA GLY A 344 15.98 17.50 22.99
C GLY A 344 16.05 16.18 23.74
N LEU A 345 16.21 15.02 23.06
CA LEU A 345 16.45 13.71 23.67
C LEU A 345 17.63 13.00 23.02
N SER A 346 18.30 12.16 23.79
CA SER A 346 19.40 11.31 23.36
C SER A 346 19.08 9.84 23.62
N GLN A 347 19.69 8.96 22.83
CA GLN A 347 19.59 7.52 23.03
C GLN A 347 20.03 7.11 24.43
N GLY A 348 19.25 6.23 25.08
CA GLY A 348 19.54 5.69 26.40
C GLY A 348 19.07 6.56 27.57
N GLU A 349 18.56 7.76 27.33
CA GLU A 349 17.88 8.53 28.39
C GLU A 349 16.64 7.81 28.87
N THR A 350 16.34 7.90 30.18
CA THR A 350 15.18 7.27 30.78
C THR A 350 14.02 8.26 30.80
N ILE A 351 12.91 7.92 30.14
CA ILE A 351 11.71 8.75 30.02
C ILE A 351 10.53 8.14 30.77
N VAL A 352 9.62 8.99 31.28
CA VAL A 352 8.38 8.54 31.92
C VAL A 352 7.38 8.17 30.82
N VAL A 353 6.82 6.95 30.92
CA VAL A 353 5.79 6.47 29.96
C VAL A 353 4.40 6.37 30.59
N GLU A 354 4.28 6.22 31.90
CA GLU A 354 3.01 6.27 32.62
C GLU A 354 3.14 7.03 33.95
N GLY A 355 2.08 7.72 34.38
CA GLY A 355 2.03 8.45 35.65
C GLY A 355 2.38 9.94 35.55
N MET A 356 2.34 10.51 34.35
CA MET A 356 2.71 11.91 34.09
C MET A 356 1.75 12.94 34.65
N ASP A 357 0.46 12.63 34.80
CA ASP A 357 -0.61 13.59 35.16
C ASP A 357 -0.36 14.35 36.47
N ASN A 358 0.47 13.79 37.35
CA ASN A 358 0.78 14.37 38.64
C ASN A 358 2.23 14.85 38.76
N LEU A 359 3.00 14.82 37.67
CA LEU A 359 4.39 15.24 37.67
C LEU A 359 4.53 16.75 37.50
N PHE A 360 5.50 17.29 38.20
CA PHE A 360 6.02 18.65 38.03
C PHE A 360 7.52 18.60 37.91
N ASP A 361 8.12 19.65 37.45
CA ASP A 361 9.55 19.72 37.26
C ASP A 361 10.32 19.45 38.56
N SER A 362 11.37 18.61 38.50
CA SER A 362 12.19 18.15 39.64
C SER A 362 11.43 17.28 40.66
N ALA A 363 10.23 16.75 40.31
CA ALA A 363 9.47 15.87 41.19
C ALA A 363 10.24 14.59 41.53
N ARG A 364 10.21 14.18 42.81
CA ARG A 364 10.77 12.88 43.23
C ARG A 364 9.86 11.77 42.71
N VAL A 365 10.43 10.80 42.02
CA VAL A 365 9.70 9.68 41.44
C VAL A 365 10.15 8.34 41.99
N TRP A 366 9.21 7.41 42.00
CA TRP A 366 9.45 6.02 42.30
C TRP A 366 9.10 5.18 41.07
N ILE A 367 10.13 4.52 40.53
CA ILE A 367 9.99 3.64 39.36
C ILE A 367 9.27 2.37 39.79
N GLN A 368 8.11 2.09 39.21
CA GLN A 368 7.43 0.81 39.37
C GLN A 368 8.05 -0.18 38.39
N GLU A 369 8.53 -1.30 38.91
CA GLU A 369 8.91 -2.43 38.06
C GLU A 369 7.67 -2.96 37.30
N PRO A 370 7.84 -3.41 36.05
CA PRO A 370 6.75 -3.85 35.17
C PRO A 370 5.95 -5.02 35.71
#